data_ea20aa71b8c10ab66789804046e655c7
#
_entry.id   ea20aa71b8c10ab66789804046e655c7
#
_cell.length_a   1.000
_cell.length_b   1.000
_cell.length_c   1.000
_cell.angle_alpha   90.00
_cell.angle_beta   90.00
_cell.angle_gamma   90.00
#
_symmetry.space_group_name_H-M   'P 1'
#
loop_
_entity.id
_entity.type
_entity.pdbx_description
1 polymer ?
#
loop_
_entity_poly.entity_id
_entity_poly.type
_entity_poly.pdbx_seq_one_letter_code
_entity_poly.pdbx_strand_id
1 'polypeptide(L)'
;MPKVTDTLEKKADILAGNVSGWETSTLERIGRRINRRGKMSLSDIKTINNIADVKQDMDAITKELARVTGMNIAEVQKMYADAIAEQHEANRKLYDYRGKKFVPFAENRELQALVRAYAKTTGGTMINLAKTSALCIMDKHGKPIGLQKYYTDVLDKAVMQVSSGALDFYSAMRDTIKELGGSGIRVDYGGGITRGIESVVRQNLLWGAKQASVKYNEMIGEELGCDGIEIDWHSYPRPTHEFMQGKQYVLGKSRTINGVTYDSADRALAHLKDFGCLHFKTPIICGISEPTYSPEQLKELNARNRRTFEINGKEVTGYEASQMMRRLESGVRNEKNIRDLARASGDALQVRRSNARIAAYKAKYEEISKITAIPQDTRRMAVTRGKNSGNVLQSGGGSGIIKTKKISNVSTGGKRNEKPLTESQIKENIQYAEKLGMPRERIRYGEHYNTSYGSEFDMLYIGTDVYPSDTRSKFANGRVSNKGAIAHEIIGHREAFLKGWQQADSVLDEIQSSIRAARFAPDLTDSERYVLLRDAAERAKGAGYKLKDVQSMLNISER
;
A
#
# COMPACT_ATOMS: atom_id res chain seq x y z
N MET A 1 -17.01 -15.42 -9.17
CA MET A 1 -16.46 -14.27 -9.91
C MET A 1 -16.09 -13.05 -9.06
N PRO A 2 -16.83 -12.61 -8.03
CA PRO A 2 -16.37 -11.47 -7.17
C PRO A 2 -14.97 -11.64 -6.59
N LYS A 3 -14.54 -12.89 -6.35
CA LYS A 3 -13.22 -13.19 -5.76
C LYS A 3 -12.01 -12.86 -6.66
N VAL A 4 -12.14 -13.03 -7.98
CA VAL A 4 -11.00 -12.76 -8.92
C VAL A 4 -10.66 -11.27 -8.93
N THR A 5 -11.68 -10.41 -9.07
CA THR A 5 -11.49 -8.95 -9.09
C THR A 5 -10.90 -8.44 -7.78
N ASP A 6 -11.44 -8.85 -6.63
CA ASP A 6 -10.93 -8.46 -5.32
C ASP A 6 -9.47 -8.90 -5.10
N THR A 7 -9.13 -10.10 -5.57
CA THR A 7 -7.75 -10.62 -5.47
C THR A 7 -6.81 -9.84 -6.38
N LEU A 8 -7.23 -9.51 -7.60
CA LEU A 8 -6.46 -8.68 -8.53
C LEU A 8 -6.23 -7.27 -7.98
N GLU A 9 -7.26 -6.61 -7.45
CA GLU A 9 -7.14 -5.29 -6.85
C GLU A 9 -6.17 -5.30 -5.66
N LYS A 10 -6.29 -6.28 -4.75
CA LYS A 10 -5.39 -6.44 -3.61
C LYS A 10 -3.93 -6.59 -4.02
N LYS A 11 -3.66 -7.40 -5.05
CA LYS A 11 -2.29 -7.59 -5.55
C LYS A 11 -1.77 -6.35 -6.27
N ALA A 12 -2.62 -5.70 -7.07
CA ALA A 12 -2.26 -4.45 -7.73
C ALA A 12 -1.94 -3.33 -6.72
N ASP A 13 -2.67 -3.23 -5.60
CA ASP A 13 -2.40 -2.27 -4.53
C ASP A 13 -1.03 -2.53 -3.85
N ILE A 14 -0.67 -3.80 -3.64
CA ILE A 14 0.65 -4.16 -3.09
C ILE A 14 1.77 -3.75 -4.03
N LEU A 15 1.64 -4.05 -5.32
CA LEU A 15 2.66 -3.73 -6.32
C LEU A 15 2.78 -2.21 -6.55
N ALA A 16 1.66 -1.50 -6.58
CA ALA A 16 1.65 -0.04 -6.65
C ALA A 16 2.24 0.61 -5.38
N GLY A 17 2.06 -0.02 -4.21
CA GLY A 17 2.66 0.40 -2.95
C GLY A 17 4.20 0.43 -2.99
N ASN A 18 4.85 -0.44 -3.76
CA ASN A 18 6.31 -0.42 -3.95
C ASN A 18 6.77 0.87 -4.67
N VAL A 19 5.97 1.33 -5.64
CA VAL A 19 6.26 2.59 -6.34
C VAL A 19 5.98 3.80 -5.45
N SER A 20 4.99 3.73 -4.58
CA SER A 20 4.74 4.74 -3.54
C SER A 20 5.94 4.87 -2.59
N GLY A 21 6.57 3.75 -2.22
CA GLY A 21 7.82 3.74 -1.42
C GLY A 21 9.00 4.40 -2.15
N TRP A 22 9.17 4.12 -3.45
CA TRP A 22 10.14 4.81 -4.28
C TRP A 22 9.86 6.33 -4.36
N GLU A 23 8.60 6.72 -4.55
CA GLU A 23 8.20 8.13 -4.56
C GLU A 23 8.61 8.84 -3.28
N THR A 24 8.25 8.28 -2.12
CA THR A 24 8.63 8.84 -0.81
C THR A 24 10.15 8.94 -0.64
N SER A 25 10.90 7.90 -1.02
CA SER A 25 12.38 7.92 -0.95
C SER A 25 12.98 9.00 -1.85
N THR A 26 12.39 9.23 -3.02
CA THR A 26 12.78 10.29 -3.95
C THR A 26 12.52 11.67 -3.35
N LEU A 27 11.32 11.89 -2.80
CA LEU A 27 10.96 13.14 -2.14
C LEU A 27 11.87 13.42 -0.93
N GLU A 28 12.16 12.41 -0.10
CA GLU A 28 13.11 12.54 1.02
C GLU A 28 14.55 12.87 0.55
N ARG A 29 15.01 12.31 -0.57
CA ARG A 29 16.31 12.64 -1.16
C ARG A 29 16.37 14.12 -1.53
N ILE A 30 15.35 14.61 -2.23
CA ILE A 30 15.21 16.04 -2.58
C ILE A 30 15.21 16.91 -1.33
N GLY A 31 14.41 16.55 -0.32
CA GLY A 31 14.32 17.28 0.95
C GLY A 31 15.66 17.35 1.70
N ARG A 32 16.41 16.25 1.77
CA ARG A 32 17.74 16.24 2.38
C ARG A 32 18.72 17.13 1.63
N ARG A 33 18.66 17.18 0.29
CA ARG A 33 19.53 18.07 -0.49
C ARG A 33 19.16 19.52 -0.28
N ILE A 34 17.88 19.88 -0.25
CA ILE A 34 17.39 21.22 0.08
C ILE A 34 17.92 21.64 1.47
N ASN A 35 17.78 20.79 2.48
CA ASN A 35 18.24 21.07 3.84
C ASN A 35 19.76 21.31 3.90
N ARG A 36 20.54 20.52 3.15
CA ARG A 36 22.01 20.76 3.07
C ARG A 36 22.32 22.12 2.47
N ARG A 37 21.63 22.52 1.38
CA ARG A 37 21.83 23.83 0.75
C ARG A 37 21.55 24.99 1.71
N GLY A 38 20.50 24.88 2.52
CA GLY A 38 20.14 25.89 3.51
C GLY A 38 21.10 26.05 4.67
N LYS A 39 22.03 25.11 4.86
CA LYS A 39 23.04 25.11 5.94
C LYS A 39 24.47 25.39 5.45
N MET A 40 24.65 25.71 4.18
CA MET A 40 25.97 25.96 3.60
C MET A 40 26.48 27.34 3.93
N SER A 41 27.82 27.49 4.02
CA SER A 41 28.48 28.77 4.15
C SER A 41 28.53 29.50 2.79
N LEU A 42 28.74 30.82 2.82
CA LEU A 42 28.90 31.61 1.59
C LEU A 42 30.11 31.17 0.75
N SER A 43 31.16 30.63 1.38
CA SER A 43 32.32 30.08 0.68
C SER A 43 32.00 28.82 -0.10
N ASP A 44 31.14 27.97 0.48
CA ASP A 44 30.76 26.70 -0.15
C ASP A 44 29.82 26.91 -1.37
N ILE A 45 29.04 27.98 -1.36
CA ILE A 45 28.12 28.35 -2.44
C ILE A 45 28.85 28.58 -3.76
N LYS A 46 30.08 29.11 -3.76
CA LYS A 46 30.86 29.38 -4.96
C LYS A 46 31.25 28.11 -5.75
N THR A 47 31.25 26.96 -5.13
CA THR A 47 31.62 25.68 -5.74
C THR A 47 30.44 24.81 -6.17
N ILE A 48 29.20 25.31 -5.98
CA ILE A 48 28.00 24.53 -6.24
C ILE A 48 27.67 24.45 -7.73
N ASN A 49 27.43 23.25 -8.21
CA ASN A 49 26.82 23.00 -9.50
C ASN A 49 25.50 22.22 -9.33
N ASN A 50 24.40 22.96 -9.10
CA ASN A 50 23.09 22.36 -8.89
C ASN A 50 22.64 21.50 -10.09
N ILE A 51 22.98 21.87 -11.31
CA ILE A 51 22.60 21.12 -12.53
C ILE A 51 23.27 19.74 -12.53
N ALA A 52 24.59 19.68 -12.23
CA ALA A 52 25.31 18.41 -12.17
C ALA A 52 24.79 17.52 -11.03
N ASP A 53 24.56 18.09 -9.86
CA ASP A 53 24.02 17.40 -8.68
C ASP A 53 22.62 16.82 -8.94
N VAL A 54 21.75 17.61 -9.55
CA VAL A 54 20.39 17.17 -9.90
C VAL A 54 20.44 16.06 -10.96
N LYS A 55 21.31 16.18 -11.98
CA LYS A 55 21.49 15.13 -12.98
C LYS A 55 21.90 13.80 -12.35
N GLN A 56 22.88 13.83 -11.45
CA GLN A 56 23.32 12.64 -10.72
C GLN A 56 22.19 12.02 -9.87
N ASP A 57 21.41 12.85 -9.16
CA ASP A 57 20.28 12.39 -8.39
C ASP A 57 19.18 11.81 -9.29
N MET A 58 18.89 12.44 -10.43
CA MET A 58 17.90 11.95 -11.40
C MET A 58 18.28 10.61 -12.02
N ASP A 59 19.57 10.39 -12.32
CA ASP A 59 20.07 9.10 -12.78
C ASP A 59 19.86 8.00 -11.72
N ALA A 60 20.10 8.31 -10.46
CA ALA A 60 19.85 7.37 -9.36
C ALA A 60 18.34 7.11 -9.14
N ILE A 61 17.51 8.16 -9.21
CA ILE A 61 16.05 8.10 -9.07
C ILE A 61 15.44 7.23 -10.17
N THR A 62 15.83 7.44 -11.42
CA THR A 62 15.31 6.68 -12.57
C THR A 62 15.79 5.23 -12.59
N LYS A 63 17.05 4.96 -12.22
CA LYS A 63 17.55 3.60 -12.03
C LYS A 63 16.78 2.85 -10.96
N GLU A 64 16.51 3.48 -9.84
CA GLU A 64 15.74 2.87 -8.75
C GLU A 64 14.27 2.63 -9.14
N LEU A 65 13.64 3.55 -9.86
CA LEU A 65 12.29 3.33 -10.42
C LEU A 65 12.28 2.15 -11.39
N ALA A 66 13.25 2.06 -12.29
CA ALA A 66 13.39 0.94 -13.22
C ALA A 66 13.60 -0.38 -12.47
N ARG A 67 14.38 -0.38 -11.39
CA ARG A 67 14.57 -1.55 -10.52
C ARG A 67 13.27 -1.97 -9.86
N VAL A 68 12.56 -1.05 -9.23
CA VAL A 68 11.28 -1.32 -8.52
C VAL A 68 10.23 -1.83 -9.51
N THR A 69 10.11 -1.21 -10.69
CA THR A 69 9.15 -1.64 -11.71
C THR A 69 9.57 -2.95 -12.37
N GLY A 70 10.87 -3.17 -12.61
CA GLY A 70 11.42 -4.40 -13.18
C GLY A 70 11.23 -5.62 -12.28
N MET A 71 11.41 -5.47 -10.98
CA MET A 71 11.18 -6.53 -9.98
C MET A 71 9.73 -7.01 -9.94
N ASN A 72 8.79 -6.16 -10.32
CA ASN A 72 7.36 -6.49 -10.32
C ASN A 72 6.94 -7.39 -11.49
N ILE A 73 7.77 -7.63 -12.51
CA ILE A 73 7.38 -8.41 -13.70
C ILE A 73 7.01 -9.84 -13.34
N ALA A 74 7.81 -10.53 -12.53
CA ALA A 74 7.52 -11.88 -12.08
C ALA A 74 6.23 -11.94 -11.24
N GLU A 75 6.01 -10.93 -10.41
CA GLU A 75 4.81 -10.81 -9.59
C GLU A 75 3.57 -10.48 -10.44
N VAL A 76 3.73 -9.64 -11.46
CA VAL A 76 2.68 -9.36 -12.45
C VAL A 76 2.31 -10.65 -13.18
N GLN A 77 3.30 -11.43 -13.61
CA GLN A 77 3.07 -12.72 -14.25
C GLN A 77 2.30 -13.68 -13.32
N LYS A 78 2.70 -13.75 -12.05
CA LYS A 78 2.02 -14.57 -11.05
C LYS A 78 0.58 -14.09 -10.80
N MET A 79 0.39 -12.77 -10.69
CA MET A 79 -0.93 -12.16 -10.51
C MET A 79 -1.88 -12.52 -11.66
N TYR A 80 -1.39 -12.45 -12.90
CA TYR A 80 -2.18 -12.80 -14.10
C TYR A 80 -2.42 -14.30 -14.20
N ALA A 81 -1.41 -15.11 -13.86
CA ALA A 81 -1.53 -16.57 -13.82
C ALA A 81 -2.62 -17.04 -12.85
N ASP A 82 -2.62 -16.48 -11.61
CA ASP A 82 -3.60 -16.83 -10.60
C ASP A 82 -5.03 -16.43 -11.06
N ALA A 83 -5.18 -15.25 -11.68
CA ALA A 83 -6.47 -14.77 -12.17
C ALA A 83 -6.99 -15.62 -13.34
N ILE A 84 -6.14 -15.96 -14.30
CA ILE A 84 -6.53 -16.80 -15.45
C ILE A 84 -6.79 -18.24 -15.01
N ALA A 85 -5.99 -18.79 -14.09
CA ALA A 85 -6.22 -20.14 -13.54
C ALA A 85 -7.57 -20.23 -12.83
N GLU A 86 -7.96 -19.23 -12.03
CA GLU A 86 -9.26 -19.20 -11.35
C GLU A 86 -10.42 -19.10 -12.36
N GLN A 87 -10.28 -18.24 -13.39
CA GLN A 87 -11.28 -18.14 -14.46
C GLN A 87 -11.39 -19.44 -15.27
N HIS A 88 -10.26 -20.08 -15.57
CA HIS A 88 -10.23 -21.34 -16.32
C HIS A 88 -10.91 -22.47 -15.55
N GLU A 89 -10.62 -22.58 -14.24
CA GLU A 89 -11.28 -23.55 -13.39
C GLU A 89 -12.80 -23.33 -13.30
N ALA A 90 -13.24 -22.07 -13.24
CA ALA A 90 -14.67 -21.74 -13.25
C ALA A 90 -15.39 -22.18 -14.55
N ASN A 91 -14.65 -22.26 -15.66
CA ASN A 91 -15.19 -22.72 -16.95
C ASN A 91 -15.16 -24.24 -17.12
N ARG A 92 -14.68 -25.03 -16.15
CA ARG A 92 -14.61 -26.51 -16.23
C ARG A 92 -15.96 -27.15 -16.65
N LYS A 93 -17.08 -26.68 -16.08
CA LYS A 93 -18.41 -27.16 -16.41
C LYS A 93 -18.78 -27.02 -17.89
N LEU A 94 -18.26 -25.97 -18.57
CA LEU A 94 -18.50 -25.79 -20.02
C LEU A 94 -17.73 -26.82 -20.85
N TYR A 95 -16.51 -27.19 -20.42
CA TYR A 95 -15.75 -28.29 -21.05
C TYR A 95 -16.49 -29.63 -20.91
N ASP A 96 -16.95 -29.92 -19.68
CA ASP A 96 -17.71 -31.17 -19.41
C ASP A 96 -18.98 -31.21 -20.26
N TYR A 97 -19.73 -30.12 -20.34
CA TYR A 97 -20.92 -30.02 -21.16
C TYR A 97 -20.66 -30.27 -22.67
N ARG A 98 -19.52 -29.74 -23.16
CA ARG A 98 -19.12 -29.94 -24.57
C ARG A 98 -18.42 -31.27 -24.83
N GLY A 99 -18.21 -32.11 -23.81
CA GLY A 99 -17.44 -33.34 -23.93
C GLY A 99 -15.99 -33.13 -24.34
N LYS A 100 -15.41 -31.96 -24.06
CA LYS A 100 -14.04 -31.63 -24.38
C LYS A 100 -13.14 -31.85 -23.17
N LYS A 101 -11.89 -32.27 -23.44
CA LYS A 101 -10.92 -32.49 -22.39
C LYS A 101 -10.52 -31.14 -21.75
N PHE A 102 -10.76 -31.02 -20.44
CA PHE A 102 -10.23 -29.90 -19.64
C PHE A 102 -8.76 -30.12 -19.32
N VAL A 103 -7.91 -29.18 -19.66
CA VAL A 103 -6.47 -29.19 -19.31
C VAL A 103 -6.22 -28.11 -18.27
N PRO A 104 -5.87 -28.44 -17.01
CA PRO A 104 -5.63 -27.46 -15.98
C PRO A 104 -4.59 -26.40 -16.38
N PHE A 105 -4.69 -25.18 -15.87
CA PHE A 105 -3.78 -24.09 -16.21
C PHE A 105 -2.29 -24.48 -16.05
N ALA A 106 -1.95 -25.25 -15.01
CA ALA A 106 -0.57 -25.69 -14.74
C ALA A 106 0.02 -26.55 -15.86
N GLU A 107 -0.83 -27.24 -16.65
CA GLU A 107 -0.45 -28.11 -17.77
C GLU A 107 -0.71 -27.45 -19.13
N ASN A 108 -1.49 -26.36 -19.15
CA ASN A 108 -1.89 -25.67 -20.38
C ASN A 108 -0.83 -24.67 -20.82
N ARG A 109 0.05 -25.09 -21.74
CA ARG A 109 1.15 -24.27 -22.25
C ARG A 109 0.69 -23.01 -22.99
N GLU A 110 -0.46 -23.05 -23.64
CA GLU A 110 -1.01 -21.92 -24.39
C GLU A 110 -1.49 -20.82 -23.43
N LEU A 111 -2.24 -21.15 -22.39
CA LEU A 111 -2.65 -20.21 -21.38
C LEU A 111 -1.47 -19.62 -20.59
N GLN A 112 -0.44 -20.41 -20.32
CA GLN A 112 0.79 -19.92 -19.72
C GLN A 112 1.54 -18.96 -20.64
N ALA A 113 1.55 -19.23 -21.96
CA ALA A 113 2.16 -18.34 -22.94
C ALA A 113 1.40 -17.01 -23.04
N LEU A 114 0.07 -17.04 -23.03
CA LEU A 114 -0.80 -15.87 -22.98
C LEU A 114 -0.45 -14.99 -21.78
N VAL A 115 -0.40 -15.57 -20.59
CA VAL A 115 -0.05 -14.86 -19.35
C VAL A 115 1.33 -14.21 -19.44
N ARG A 116 2.33 -14.96 -19.91
CA ARG A 116 3.70 -14.42 -20.10
C ARG A 116 3.74 -13.23 -21.06
N ALA A 117 3.00 -13.31 -22.17
CA ALA A 117 2.94 -12.23 -23.17
C ALA A 117 2.36 -10.94 -22.57
N TYR A 118 1.22 -11.03 -21.88
CA TYR A 118 0.59 -9.86 -21.26
C TYR A 118 1.37 -9.30 -20.07
N ALA A 119 1.97 -10.15 -19.24
CA ALA A 119 2.84 -9.72 -18.16
C ALA A 119 4.09 -8.98 -18.70
N LYS A 120 4.69 -9.48 -19.78
CA LYS A 120 5.83 -8.82 -20.45
C LYS A 120 5.44 -7.45 -21.00
N THR A 121 4.28 -7.33 -21.64
CA THR A 121 3.76 -6.05 -22.17
C THR A 121 3.54 -5.04 -21.05
N THR A 122 2.87 -5.45 -19.97
CA THR A 122 2.63 -4.60 -18.80
C THR A 122 3.94 -4.18 -18.13
N GLY A 123 4.89 -5.11 -17.95
CA GLY A 123 6.21 -4.82 -17.41
C GLY A 123 7.00 -3.86 -18.32
N GLY A 124 6.93 -4.02 -19.62
CA GLY A 124 7.54 -3.11 -20.59
C GLY A 124 6.99 -1.69 -20.50
N THR A 125 5.68 -1.53 -20.33
CA THR A 125 5.05 -0.23 -20.11
C THR A 125 5.56 0.45 -18.83
N MET A 126 5.68 -0.30 -17.72
CA MET A 126 6.21 0.22 -16.47
C MET A 126 7.69 0.62 -16.57
N ILE A 127 8.52 -0.17 -17.25
CA ILE A 127 9.93 0.16 -17.50
C ILE A 127 10.04 1.44 -18.35
N ASN A 128 9.17 1.61 -19.33
CA ASN A 128 9.14 2.81 -20.14
C ASN A 128 8.75 4.05 -19.32
N LEU A 129 7.84 3.95 -18.37
CA LEU A 129 7.55 5.05 -17.44
C LEU A 129 8.80 5.51 -16.67
N ALA A 130 9.67 4.58 -16.28
CA ALA A 130 10.93 4.91 -15.61
C ALA A 130 11.96 5.62 -16.50
N LYS A 131 11.85 5.46 -17.83
CA LYS A 131 12.79 6.05 -18.81
C LYS A 131 12.33 7.38 -19.39
N THR A 132 11.09 7.80 -19.10
CA THR A 132 10.50 8.98 -19.73
C THR A 132 10.83 10.26 -18.98
N SER A 133 10.97 11.36 -19.74
CA SER A 133 10.97 12.73 -19.24
C SER A 133 9.58 13.19 -18.72
N ALA A 134 8.60 12.28 -18.70
CA ALA A 134 7.22 12.58 -18.33
C ALA A 134 6.98 12.70 -16.80
N LEU A 135 8.01 12.44 -15.98
CA LEU A 135 7.90 12.67 -14.53
C LEU A 135 7.82 14.17 -14.26
N CYS A 136 6.76 14.60 -13.60
CA CYS A 136 6.49 15.99 -13.32
C CYS A 136 5.96 16.19 -11.89
N ILE A 137 5.97 17.45 -11.48
CA ILE A 137 5.33 17.98 -10.28
C ILE A 137 4.29 19.01 -10.74
N MET A 138 3.17 19.10 -10.05
CA MET A 138 2.22 20.22 -10.25
C MET A 138 2.68 21.41 -9.41
N ASP A 139 2.85 22.55 -10.04
CA ASP A 139 3.11 23.80 -9.33
C ASP A 139 1.84 24.30 -8.59
N LYS A 140 1.99 25.37 -7.82
CA LYS A 140 0.91 26.01 -7.07
C LYS A 140 -0.24 26.54 -7.96
N HIS A 141 -0.01 26.67 -9.26
CA HIS A 141 -1.00 27.11 -10.25
C HIS A 141 -1.64 25.95 -11.01
N GLY A 142 -1.29 24.68 -10.64
CA GLY A 142 -1.81 23.49 -11.30
C GLY A 142 -1.15 23.20 -12.65
N LYS A 143 0.04 23.77 -12.92
CA LYS A 143 0.79 23.51 -14.15
C LYS A 143 1.83 22.42 -13.94
N PRO A 144 1.96 21.43 -14.83
CA PRO A 144 2.99 20.42 -14.74
C PRO A 144 4.36 21.02 -15.09
N ILE A 145 5.34 20.75 -14.23
CA ILE A 145 6.76 21.11 -14.41
C ILE A 145 7.57 19.83 -14.35
N GLY A 146 8.44 19.56 -15.32
CA GLY A 146 9.30 18.38 -15.33
C GLY A 146 10.11 18.26 -14.02
N LEU A 147 10.16 17.05 -13.45
CA LEU A 147 10.76 16.81 -12.13
C LEU A 147 12.19 17.33 -12.02
N GLN A 148 13.03 17.09 -13.05
CA GLN A 148 14.41 17.57 -13.06
C GLN A 148 14.49 19.09 -13.02
N LYS A 149 13.69 19.79 -13.83
CA LYS A 149 13.65 21.25 -13.85
C LYS A 149 13.18 21.80 -12.50
N TYR A 150 12.08 21.28 -11.97
CA TYR A 150 11.56 21.70 -10.68
C TYR A 150 12.61 21.53 -9.57
N TYR A 151 13.30 20.39 -9.57
CA TYR A 151 14.33 20.11 -8.58
C TYR A 151 15.52 21.10 -8.68
N THR A 152 15.97 21.45 -9.90
CA THR A 152 17.00 22.47 -10.12
C THR A 152 16.53 23.82 -9.60
N ASP A 153 15.34 24.27 -10.02
CA ASP A 153 14.77 25.58 -9.63
C ASP A 153 14.67 25.73 -8.10
N VAL A 154 14.29 24.65 -7.39
CA VAL A 154 14.21 24.65 -5.92
C VAL A 154 15.58 24.77 -5.26
N LEU A 155 16.59 24.09 -5.77
CA LEU A 155 17.96 24.21 -5.23
C LEU A 155 18.57 25.59 -5.52
N ASP A 156 18.35 26.15 -6.71
CA ASP A 156 18.81 27.49 -7.06
C ASP A 156 18.15 28.54 -6.15
N LYS A 157 16.85 28.42 -5.89
CA LYS A 157 16.14 29.27 -4.94
C LYS A 157 16.72 29.16 -3.52
N ALA A 158 17.04 27.93 -3.06
CA ALA A 158 17.64 27.71 -1.76
C ALA A 158 19.02 28.39 -1.64
N VAL A 159 19.85 28.29 -2.69
CA VAL A 159 21.17 28.96 -2.77
C VAL A 159 21.03 30.48 -2.77
N MET A 160 20.10 31.02 -3.56
CA MET A 160 19.84 32.48 -3.60
C MET A 160 19.42 33.03 -2.24
N GLN A 161 18.56 32.31 -1.51
CA GLN A 161 18.09 32.71 -0.19
C GLN A 161 19.21 32.76 0.84
N VAL A 162 20.11 31.79 0.84
CA VAL A 162 21.29 31.78 1.71
C VAL A 162 22.26 32.89 1.33
N SER A 163 22.47 33.12 0.02
CA SER A 163 23.40 34.15 -0.49
C SER A 163 22.97 35.57 -0.19
N SER A 164 21.65 35.84 -0.23
CA SER A 164 21.10 37.18 0.01
C SER A 164 21.00 37.55 1.49
N GLY A 165 21.24 36.60 2.39
CA GLY A 165 21.01 36.80 3.83
C GLY A 165 19.57 37.12 4.20
N ALA A 166 18.64 36.99 3.24
CA ALA A 166 17.24 37.32 3.39
C ALA A 166 16.47 36.14 3.89
N LEU A 167 15.93 36.21 5.09
CA LEU A 167 14.84 35.45 5.66
C LEU A 167 15.09 33.97 6.04
N ASP A 168 14.32 33.57 7.05
CA ASP A 168 14.17 32.21 7.53
C ASP A 168 14.03 31.22 6.38
N PHE A 169 15.10 30.50 6.08
CA PHE A 169 15.20 29.44 5.08
C PHE A 169 14.05 28.45 5.18
N TYR A 170 13.64 28.09 6.40
CA TYR A 170 12.58 27.12 6.63
C TYR A 170 11.21 27.66 6.23
N SER A 171 10.93 28.92 6.43
CA SER A 171 9.67 29.55 6.00
C SER A 171 9.56 29.56 4.48
N ALA A 172 10.63 29.96 3.80
CA ALA A 172 10.64 29.98 2.33
C ALA A 172 10.59 28.58 1.69
N MET A 173 11.17 27.58 2.36
CA MET A 173 11.13 26.19 1.90
C MET A 173 9.83 25.47 2.23
N ARG A 174 9.06 25.95 3.20
CA ARG A 174 7.82 25.30 3.63
C ARG A 174 6.78 25.20 2.52
N ASP A 175 6.64 26.22 1.71
CA ASP A 175 5.71 26.20 0.57
C ASP A 175 6.18 25.22 -0.50
N THR A 176 7.49 25.17 -0.76
CA THR A 176 8.09 24.17 -1.66
C THR A 176 7.87 22.74 -1.14
N ILE A 177 8.02 22.50 0.17
CA ILE A 177 7.77 21.21 0.81
C ILE A 177 6.30 20.80 0.64
N LYS A 178 5.36 21.73 0.83
CA LYS A 178 3.94 21.49 0.64
C LYS A 178 3.59 21.22 -0.82
N GLU A 179 4.15 21.99 -1.73
CA GLU A 179 3.93 21.85 -3.18
C GLU A 179 4.46 20.50 -3.67
N LEU A 180 5.72 20.19 -3.40
CA LEU A 180 6.36 18.94 -3.80
C LEU A 180 5.68 17.71 -3.18
N GLY A 181 5.47 17.70 -1.87
CA GLY A 181 4.84 16.60 -1.17
C GLY A 181 3.34 16.48 -1.46
N GLY A 182 2.64 17.59 -1.62
CA GLY A 182 1.21 17.64 -1.94
C GLY A 182 0.88 17.26 -3.37
N SER A 183 1.77 17.60 -4.33
CA SER A 183 1.67 17.12 -5.71
C SER A 183 1.95 15.62 -5.79
N GLY A 184 2.97 15.15 -5.06
CA GLY A 184 3.61 13.88 -5.34
C GLY A 184 4.26 13.86 -6.73
N ILE A 185 4.90 12.75 -7.08
CA ILE A 185 5.46 12.55 -8.41
C ILE A 185 4.34 12.08 -9.35
N ARG A 186 4.19 12.76 -10.47
CA ARG A 186 3.13 12.51 -11.45
C ARG A 186 3.72 12.15 -12.80
N VAL A 187 2.91 11.55 -13.64
CA VAL A 187 3.19 11.30 -15.06
C VAL A 187 2.37 12.31 -15.86
N ASP A 188 3.03 13.06 -16.72
CA ASP A 188 2.41 13.98 -17.67
C ASP A 188 2.13 13.24 -18.99
N TYR A 189 0.86 13.20 -19.37
CA TYR A 189 0.39 12.63 -20.64
C TYR A 189 0.27 13.66 -21.77
N GLY A 190 0.64 14.91 -21.48
CA GLY A 190 0.38 16.03 -22.37
C GLY A 190 -1.05 16.56 -22.28
N GLY A 191 -1.31 17.71 -22.92
CA GLY A 191 -2.64 18.33 -22.90
C GLY A 191 -3.17 18.72 -21.52
N GLY A 192 -2.30 18.88 -20.52
CA GLY A 192 -2.68 19.21 -19.15
C GLY A 192 -3.16 18.02 -18.31
N ILE A 193 -3.13 16.81 -18.86
CA ILE A 193 -3.56 15.60 -18.13
C ILE A 193 -2.38 15.01 -17.39
N THR A 194 -2.45 14.99 -16.06
CA THR A 194 -1.44 14.34 -15.22
C THR A 194 -2.07 13.35 -14.23
N ARG A 195 -1.33 12.31 -13.85
CA ARG A 195 -1.76 11.33 -12.83
C ARG A 195 -0.61 10.98 -11.91
N GLY A 196 -0.89 10.76 -10.62
CA GLY A 196 0.10 10.26 -9.66
C GLY A 196 0.68 8.92 -10.11
N ILE A 197 1.98 8.75 -9.96
CA ILE A 197 2.70 7.59 -10.50
C ILE A 197 2.19 6.26 -9.92
N GLU A 198 1.84 6.22 -8.65
CA GLU A 198 1.22 5.04 -8.01
C GLU A 198 -0.08 4.65 -8.72
N SER A 199 -0.96 5.63 -8.98
CA SER A 199 -2.24 5.41 -9.66
C SER A 199 -2.04 4.95 -11.10
N VAL A 200 -1.01 5.45 -11.79
CA VAL A 200 -0.65 5.02 -13.15
C VAL A 200 -0.21 3.56 -13.15
N VAL A 201 0.68 3.18 -12.25
CA VAL A 201 1.17 1.80 -12.14
C VAL A 201 0.03 0.85 -11.78
N ARG A 202 -0.77 1.19 -10.78
CA ARG A 202 -1.93 0.39 -10.38
C ARG A 202 -2.90 0.17 -11.54
N GLN A 203 -3.21 1.22 -12.28
CA GLN A 203 -4.12 1.15 -13.42
C GLN A 203 -3.57 0.29 -14.55
N ASN A 204 -2.27 0.40 -14.85
CA ASN A 204 -1.62 -0.45 -15.86
C ASN A 204 -1.65 -1.93 -15.49
N LEU A 205 -1.45 -2.25 -14.20
CA LEU A 205 -1.55 -3.62 -13.68
C LEU A 205 -2.95 -4.20 -13.90
N LEU A 206 -3.97 -3.48 -13.48
CA LEU A 206 -5.37 -3.92 -13.60
C LEU A 206 -5.81 -3.99 -15.07
N TRP A 207 -5.40 -3.02 -15.88
CA TRP A 207 -5.71 -3.01 -17.31
C TRP A 207 -5.05 -4.17 -18.04
N GLY A 208 -3.78 -4.48 -17.77
CA GLY A 208 -3.09 -5.63 -18.34
C GLY A 208 -3.74 -6.96 -17.96
N ALA A 209 -4.15 -7.12 -16.69
CA ALA A 209 -4.91 -8.28 -16.24
C ALA A 209 -6.25 -8.44 -16.98
N LYS A 210 -6.96 -7.31 -17.16
CA LYS A 210 -8.21 -7.30 -17.92
C LYS A 210 -7.99 -7.71 -19.38
N GLN A 211 -6.97 -7.18 -20.05
CA GLN A 211 -6.67 -7.54 -21.45
C GLN A 211 -6.33 -9.03 -21.57
N ALA A 212 -5.55 -9.59 -20.64
CA ALA A 212 -5.28 -11.03 -20.59
C ALA A 212 -6.57 -11.85 -20.43
N SER A 213 -7.46 -11.42 -19.54
CA SER A 213 -8.76 -12.07 -19.31
C SER A 213 -9.68 -11.95 -20.53
N VAL A 214 -9.73 -10.80 -21.19
CA VAL A 214 -10.53 -10.63 -22.42
C VAL A 214 -10.06 -11.62 -23.49
N LYS A 215 -8.74 -11.71 -23.73
CA LYS A 215 -8.18 -12.63 -24.72
C LYS A 215 -8.42 -14.09 -24.34
N TYR A 216 -8.24 -14.45 -23.07
CA TYR A 216 -8.56 -15.76 -22.55
C TYR A 216 -10.03 -16.13 -22.82
N ASN A 217 -10.97 -15.24 -22.50
CA ASN A 217 -12.41 -15.50 -22.68
C ASN A 217 -12.80 -15.61 -24.15
N GLU A 218 -12.13 -14.89 -25.05
CA GLU A 218 -12.29 -15.04 -26.51
C GLU A 218 -11.83 -16.43 -26.96
N MET A 219 -10.63 -16.87 -26.57
CA MET A 219 -10.10 -18.19 -26.92
C MET A 219 -11.01 -19.32 -26.44
N ILE A 220 -11.45 -19.27 -25.18
CA ILE A 220 -12.32 -20.31 -24.62
C ILE A 220 -13.72 -20.26 -25.22
N GLY A 221 -14.23 -19.04 -25.48
CA GLY A 221 -15.53 -18.88 -26.15
C GLY A 221 -15.55 -19.49 -27.56
N GLU A 222 -14.49 -19.26 -28.33
CA GLU A 222 -14.33 -19.87 -29.67
C GLU A 222 -14.13 -21.40 -29.58
N GLU A 223 -13.25 -21.86 -28.68
CA GLU A 223 -12.97 -23.28 -28.48
C GLU A 223 -14.24 -24.07 -28.11
N LEU A 224 -15.05 -23.53 -27.20
CA LEU A 224 -16.24 -24.21 -26.68
C LEU A 224 -17.52 -23.87 -27.47
N GLY A 225 -17.45 -23.02 -28.49
CA GLY A 225 -18.60 -22.58 -29.27
C GLY A 225 -19.64 -21.87 -28.40
N CYS A 226 -19.18 -20.99 -27.51
CA CYS A 226 -20.05 -20.16 -26.68
C CYS A 226 -20.73 -19.09 -27.52
N ASP A 227 -22.04 -18.88 -27.30
CA ASP A 227 -22.87 -17.95 -28.05
C ASP A 227 -23.36 -16.75 -27.22
N GLY A 228 -22.86 -16.63 -25.97
CA GLY A 228 -23.18 -15.54 -25.06
C GLY A 228 -22.04 -15.18 -24.10
N ILE A 229 -22.29 -14.16 -23.32
CA ILE A 229 -21.41 -13.69 -22.24
C ILE A 229 -22.23 -13.38 -20.99
N GLU A 230 -21.62 -13.54 -19.83
CA GLU A 230 -22.10 -13.00 -18.57
C GLU A 230 -21.14 -11.94 -18.08
N ILE A 231 -21.65 -10.80 -17.59
CA ILE A 231 -20.86 -9.69 -17.05
C ILE A 231 -20.96 -9.74 -15.54
N ASP A 232 -19.82 -9.65 -14.85
CA ASP A 232 -19.78 -9.67 -13.39
C ASP A 232 -20.45 -8.42 -12.78
N TRP A 233 -20.77 -8.50 -11.49
CA TRP A 233 -21.41 -7.44 -10.72
C TRP A 233 -20.42 -6.79 -9.75
N HIS A 234 -20.47 -5.47 -9.65
CA HIS A 234 -19.66 -4.67 -8.73
C HIS A 234 -20.52 -3.76 -7.86
N SER A 235 -20.07 -3.55 -6.61
CA SER A 235 -20.65 -2.53 -5.74
C SER A 235 -20.34 -1.13 -6.28
N TYR A 236 -21.38 -0.30 -6.36
CA TYR A 236 -21.28 1.10 -6.74
C TYR A 236 -20.49 1.34 -8.03
N PRO A 237 -20.95 0.73 -9.15
CA PRO A 237 -20.32 0.90 -10.45
C PRO A 237 -20.49 2.34 -10.95
N ARG A 238 -19.78 2.69 -12.03
CA ARG A 238 -20.12 3.92 -12.75
C ARG A 238 -21.58 3.87 -13.18
N PRO A 239 -22.33 5.00 -13.11
CA PRO A 239 -23.74 5.01 -13.52
C PRO A 239 -23.99 4.46 -14.94
N THR A 240 -23.04 4.72 -15.87
CA THR A 240 -23.09 4.21 -17.24
C THR A 240 -22.92 2.69 -17.37
N HIS A 241 -22.45 1.99 -16.32
CA HIS A 241 -22.20 0.56 -16.33
C HIS A 241 -23.23 -0.26 -15.54
N GLU A 242 -24.11 0.41 -14.78
CA GLU A 242 -25.11 -0.28 -13.94
C GLU A 242 -26.03 -1.20 -14.73
N PHE A 243 -26.42 -0.79 -15.94
CA PHE A 243 -27.40 -1.53 -16.75
C PHE A 243 -26.91 -2.91 -17.18
N MET A 244 -25.59 -3.11 -17.31
CA MET A 244 -25.02 -4.30 -17.93
C MET A 244 -24.56 -5.35 -16.93
N GLN A 245 -24.32 -4.99 -15.69
CA GLN A 245 -23.66 -5.88 -14.72
C GLN A 245 -24.59 -6.98 -14.17
N GLY A 246 -24.01 -8.14 -13.89
CA GLY A 246 -24.70 -9.30 -13.34
C GLY A 246 -25.64 -9.99 -14.32
N LYS A 247 -25.60 -9.64 -15.60
CA LYS A 247 -26.53 -10.16 -16.61
C LYS A 247 -25.84 -11.02 -17.66
N GLN A 248 -26.62 -11.93 -18.23
CA GLN A 248 -26.25 -12.71 -19.39
C GLN A 248 -26.76 -12.06 -20.68
N TYR A 249 -25.93 -12.08 -21.71
CA TYR A 249 -26.19 -11.52 -23.02
C TYR A 249 -25.84 -12.52 -24.12
N VAL A 250 -26.56 -12.45 -25.24
CA VAL A 250 -26.24 -13.23 -26.43
C VAL A 250 -25.31 -12.47 -27.37
N LEU A 251 -24.37 -13.16 -27.99
CA LEU A 251 -23.56 -12.57 -29.07
C LEU A 251 -24.41 -12.46 -30.34
N GLY A 252 -24.42 -11.26 -30.95
CA GLY A 252 -25.27 -10.95 -32.08
C GLY A 252 -26.66 -10.43 -31.67
N LYS A 253 -27.69 -10.70 -32.48
CA LYS A 253 -29.05 -10.18 -32.25
C LYS A 253 -29.75 -10.82 -31.06
N SER A 254 -30.51 -10.04 -30.31
CA SER A 254 -31.36 -10.52 -29.20
C SER A 254 -32.26 -11.67 -29.66
N ARG A 255 -32.36 -12.68 -28.82
CA ARG A 255 -33.17 -13.90 -29.11
C ARG A 255 -33.65 -14.59 -27.85
N THR A 256 -34.72 -15.37 -27.99
CA THR A 256 -35.26 -16.19 -26.93
C THR A 256 -34.82 -17.64 -27.10
N ILE A 257 -34.26 -18.24 -26.04
CA ILE A 257 -33.80 -19.63 -26.00
C ILE A 257 -34.37 -20.25 -24.73
N ASN A 258 -35.05 -21.39 -24.86
CA ASN A 258 -35.68 -22.14 -23.75
C ASN A 258 -36.60 -21.23 -22.88
N GLY A 259 -37.33 -20.28 -23.50
CA GLY A 259 -38.22 -19.35 -22.79
C GLY A 259 -37.52 -18.16 -22.12
N VAL A 260 -36.20 -18.08 -22.16
CA VAL A 260 -35.41 -16.96 -21.62
C VAL A 260 -34.99 -16.04 -22.77
N THR A 261 -35.29 -14.74 -22.64
CA THR A 261 -34.86 -13.73 -23.62
C THR A 261 -33.50 -13.16 -23.24
N TYR A 262 -32.55 -13.25 -24.15
CA TYR A 262 -31.22 -12.68 -24.04
C TYR A 262 -31.09 -11.45 -24.91
N ASP A 263 -30.73 -10.34 -24.31
CA ASP A 263 -30.43 -9.10 -25.03
C ASP A 263 -29.08 -9.22 -25.78
N SER A 264 -28.93 -8.44 -26.88
CA SER A 264 -27.63 -8.33 -27.57
C SER A 264 -26.53 -7.81 -26.65
N ALA A 265 -25.35 -8.46 -26.74
CA ALA A 265 -24.16 -8.02 -26.01
C ALA A 265 -23.52 -6.72 -26.52
N ASP A 266 -23.89 -6.23 -27.72
CA ASP A 266 -23.16 -5.16 -28.41
C ASP A 266 -23.02 -3.89 -27.59
N ARG A 267 -24.10 -3.42 -26.95
CA ARG A 267 -24.08 -2.25 -26.08
C ARG A 267 -23.19 -2.47 -24.85
N ALA A 268 -23.27 -3.61 -24.22
CA ALA A 268 -22.45 -3.95 -23.04
C ALA A 268 -20.99 -4.08 -23.42
N LEU A 269 -20.66 -4.72 -24.54
CA LEU A 269 -19.30 -4.86 -25.06
C LEU A 269 -18.65 -3.49 -25.38
N ALA A 270 -19.43 -2.51 -25.86
CA ALA A 270 -18.96 -1.15 -26.08
C ALA A 270 -18.46 -0.52 -24.75
N HIS A 271 -19.27 -0.60 -23.68
CA HIS A 271 -18.92 -0.06 -22.37
C HIS A 271 -17.80 -0.83 -21.63
N LEU A 272 -17.64 -2.12 -21.92
CA LEU A 272 -16.51 -2.89 -21.37
C LEU A 272 -15.14 -2.39 -21.88
N LYS A 273 -15.09 -1.66 -23.00
CA LYS A 273 -13.89 -1.04 -23.55
C LYS A 273 -13.55 0.30 -22.88
N ASP A 274 -14.44 0.84 -22.08
CA ASP A 274 -14.22 2.13 -21.39
C ASP A 274 -12.97 2.05 -20.50
N PHE A 275 -12.13 3.07 -20.61
CA PHE A 275 -10.89 3.12 -19.87
C PHE A 275 -11.13 3.07 -18.36
N GLY A 276 -10.44 2.12 -17.69
CA GLY A 276 -10.59 1.89 -16.26
C GLY A 276 -11.89 1.18 -15.86
N CYS A 277 -12.61 0.58 -16.80
CA CYS A 277 -13.67 -0.37 -16.51
C CYS A 277 -13.06 -1.65 -15.91
N LEU A 278 -13.55 -2.07 -14.74
CA LEU A 278 -13.08 -3.28 -14.04
C LEU A 278 -14.02 -4.48 -14.23
N HIS A 279 -15.12 -4.34 -14.98
CA HIS A 279 -16.01 -5.47 -15.26
C HIS A 279 -15.32 -6.49 -16.16
N PHE A 280 -15.49 -7.76 -15.81
CA PHE A 280 -15.07 -8.90 -16.60
C PHE A 280 -16.28 -9.52 -17.32
N LYS A 281 -16.01 -10.16 -18.44
CA LYS A 281 -17.00 -11.00 -19.15
C LYS A 281 -16.58 -12.47 -19.05
N THR A 282 -17.53 -13.36 -18.90
CA THR A 282 -17.33 -14.82 -18.93
C THR A 282 -18.09 -15.39 -20.11
N PRO A 283 -17.50 -16.25 -20.92
CA PRO A 283 -18.21 -16.91 -22.00
C PRO A 283 -19.29 -17.87 -21.44
N ILE A 284 -20.43 -17.90 -22.07
CA ILE A 284 -21.56 -18.78 -21.70
C ILE A 284 -22.18 -19.44 -22.94
N ILE A 285 -22.92 -20.52 -22.69
CA ILE A 285 -23.83 -21.10 -23.65
C ILE A 285 -25.24 -20.70 -23.23
N CYS A 286 -25.90 -19.90 -24.03
CA CYS A 286 -27.25 -19.41 -23.74
C CYS A 286 -28.26 -20.58 -23.63
N GLY A 287 -29.10 -20.53 -22.62
CA GLY A 287 -30.06 -21.58 -22.32
C GLY A 287 -29.50 -22.82 -21.60
N ILE A 288 -28.17 -22.87 -21.35
CA ILE A 288 -27.46 -23.94 -20.64
C ILE A 288 -26.72 -23.41 -19.42
N SER A 289 -25.95 -22.31 -19.58
CA SER A 289 -25.18 -21.75 -18.47
C SER A 289 -26.11 -21.12 -17.45
N GLU A 290 -26.01 -21.57 -16.20
CA GLU A 290 -26.74 -20.96 -15.08
C GLU A 290 -26.23 -19.57 -14.80
N PRO A 291 -27.09 -18.56 -14.59
CA PRO A 291 -26.67 -17.22 -14.18
C PRO A 291 -25.95 -17.25 -12.82
N THR A 292 -24.91 -16.49 -12.67
CA THR A 292 -24.23 -16.33 -11.37
C THR A 292 -25.15 -15.73 -10.29
N TYR A 293 -26.09 -14.89 -10.70
CA TYR A 293 -27.07 -14.25 -9.81
C TYR A 293 -28.50 -14.60 -10.23
N SER A 294 -29.34 -15.01 -9.27
CA SER A 294 -30.78 -15.11 -9.56
C SER A 294 -31.36 -13.71 -9.82
N PRO A 295 -32.50 -13.61 -10.52
CA PRO A 295 -33.20 -12.35 -10.73
C PRO A 295 -33.47 -11.59 -9.43
N GLU A 296 -33.83 -12.29 -8.35
CA GLU A 296 -34.12 -11.74 -7.04
C GLU A 296 -32.83 -11.17 -6.39
N GLN A 297 -31.73 -11.96 -6.41
CA GLN A 297 -30.42 -11.53 -5.92
C GLN A 297 -29.94 -10.29 -6.67
N LEU A 298 -30.05 -10.28 -8.00
CA LEU A 298 -29.63 -9.14 -8.81
C LEU A 298 -30.48 -7.90 -8.52
N LYS A 299 -31.79 -8.07 -8.32
CA LYS A 299 -32.69 -6.98 -7.91
C LYS A 299 -32.28 -6.37 -6.58
N GLU A 300 -31.97 -7.21 -5.58
CA GLU A 300 -31.52 -6.75 -4.26
C GLU A 300 -30.15 -6.04 -4.35
N LEU A 301 -29.19 -6.63 -5.04
CA LEU A 301 -27.87 -6.06 -5.25
C LEU A 301 -27.91 -4.71 -5.95
N ASN A 302 -28.75 -4.58 -7.00
CA ASN A 302 -28.94 -3.31 -7.71
C ASN A 302 -29.68 -2.27 -6.86
N ALA A 303 -30.68 -2.70 -6.05
CA ALA A 303 -31.33 -1.80 -5.10
C ALA A 303 -30.34 -1.25 -4.08
N ARG A 304 -29.38 -2.06 -3.62
CA ARG A 304 -28.29 -1.60 -2.74
C ARG A 304 -27.40 -0.57 -3.44
N ASN A 305 -27.04 -0.76 -4.71
CA ASN A 305 -26.22 0.19 -5.47
C ASN A 305 -26.88 1.56 -5.68
N ARG A 306 -28.23 1.59 -5.70
CA ARG A 306 -29.03 2.81 -5.89
C ARG A 306 -29.33 3.58 -4.62
N ARG A 307 -28.92 3.03 -3.45
CA ARG A 307 -29.08 3.78 -2.19
C ARG A 307 -28.29 5.06 -2.22
N THR A 308 -28.90 6.10 -1.67
CA THR A 308 -28.25 7.37 -1.39
C THR A 308 -27.94 7.49 0.10
N PHE A 309 -27.02 8.34 0.43
CA PHE A 309 -26.50 8.54 1.78
C PHE A 309 -26.38 10.03 2.07
N GLU A 310 -26.70 10.44 3.27
CA GLU A 310 -26.45 11.81 3.71
C GLU A 310 -25.03 11.95 4.25
N ILE A 311 -24.19 12.74 3.58
CA ILE A 311 -22.80 13.00 4.00
C ILE A 311 -22.58 14.52 3.99
N ASN A 312 -22.27 15.09 5.15
CA ASN A 312 -22.09 16.55 5.34
C ASN A 312 -23.32 17.37 4.90
N GLY A 313 -24.54 16.91 5.20
CA GLY A 313 -25.78 17.59 4.83
C GLY A 313 -26.08 17.56 3.33
N LYS A 314 -25.45 16.66 2.57
CA LYS A 314 -25.72 16.45 1.14
C LYS A 314 -26.05 14.99 0.89
N GLU A 315 -27.06 14.79 0.07
CA GLU A 315 -27.38 13.46 -0.45
C GLU A 315 -26.40 13.10 -1.54
N VAL A 316 -25.76 11.92 -1.42
CA VAL A 316 -24.75 11.40 -2.35
C VAL A 316 -25.06 9.94 -2.69
N THR A 317 -24.74 9.54 -3.91
CA THR A 317 -24.82 8.14 -4.34
C THR A 317 -23.66 7.31 -3.76
N GLY A 318 -23.80 5.99 -3.73
CA GLY A 318 -22.71 5.10 -3.31
C GLY A 318 -21.46 5.24 -4.20
N TYR A 319 -21.63 5.51 -5.50
CA TYR A 319 -20.52 5.82 -6.40
C TYR A 319 -19.79 7.10 -5.96
N GLU A 320 -20.50 8.19 -5.70
CA GLU A 320 -19.91 9.46 -5.25
C GLU A 320 -19.21 9.29 -3.89
N ALA A 321 -19.83 8.57 -2.96
CA ALA A 321 -19.22 8.24 -1.68
C ALA A 321 -17.90 7.45 -1.86
N SER A 322 -17.87 6.46 -2.76
CA SER A 322 -16.64 5.73 -3.10
C SER A 322 -15.55 6.65 -3.67
N GLN A 323 -15.93 7.63 -4.50
CA GLN A 323 -14.99 8.64 -5.03
C GLN A 323 -14.50 9.61 -3.94
N MET A 324 -15.34 9.95 -2.94
CA MET A 324 -14.92 10.72 -1.76
C MET A 324 -13.88 9.95 -0.95
N MET A 325 -14.10 8.65 -0.71
CA MET A 325 -13.14 7.79 -0.01
C MET A 325 -11.80 7.74 -0.76
N ARG A 326 -11.80 7.55 -2.08
CA ARG A 326 -10.56 7.55 -2.90
C ARG A 326 -9.80 8.88 -2.83
N ARG A 327 -10.51 10.02 -2.76
CA ARG A 327 -9.88 11.34 -2.56
C ARG A 327 -9.21 11.44 -1.19
N LEU A 328 -9.85 10.91 -0.14
CA LEU A 328 -9.27 10.87 1.20
C LEU A 328 -8.03 9.96 1.27
N GLU A 329 -8.06 8.78 0.62
CA GLU A 329 -6.90 7.91 0.48
C GLU A 329 -5.71 8.64 -0.15
N SER A 330 -5.96 9.36 -1.25
CA SER A 330 -4.93 10.18 -1.91
C SER A 330 -4.46 11.33 -1.01
N GLY A 331 -5.38 11.98 -0.29
CA GLY A 331 -5.06 13.04 0.68
C GLY A 331 -4.13 12.53 1.79
N VAL A 332 -4.39 11.34 2.33
CA VAL A 332 -3.51 10.71 3.33
C VAL A 332 -2.12 10.44 2.77
N ARG A 333 -2.00 9.91 1.54
CA ARG A 333 -0.69 9.69 0.91
C ARG A 333 0.07 11.00 0.70
N ASN A 334 -0.59 12.02 0.18
CA ASN A 334 0.02 13.33 -0.05
C ASN A 334 0.52 13.96 1.27
N GLU A 335 -0.29 13.90 2.34
CA GLU A 335 0.14 14.40 3.64
C GLU A 335 1.28 13.57 4.25
N LYS A 336 1.33 12.26 4.00
CA LYS A 336 2.49 11.43 4.36
C LYS A 336 3.75 11.87 3.61
N ASN A 337 3.65 12.16 2.32
CA ASN A 337 4.75 12.69 1.52
C ASN A 337 5.24 14.06 2.04
N ILE A 338 4.31 14.98 2.33
CA ILE A 338 4.62 16.29 2.94
C ILE A 338 5.33 16.10 4.28
N ARG A 339 4.80 15.23 5.14
CA ARG A 339 5.37 14.92 6.46
C ARG A 339 6.79 14.38 6.36
N ASP A 340 7.02 13.42 5.47
CA ASP A 340 8.30 12.73 5.37
C ASP A 340 9.35 13.65 4.71
N LEU A 341 8.93 14.45 3.74
CA LEU A 341 9.75 15.51 3.17
C LEU A 341 10.09 16.60 4.21
N ALA A 342 9.10 17.04 5.00
CA ALA A 342 9.31 18.01 6.08
C ALA A 342 10.27 17.47 7.15
N ARG A 343 10.16 16.18 7.49
CA ARG A 343 11.09 15.51 8.41
C ARG A 343 12.51 15.49 7.83
N ALA A 344 12.66 15.14 6.56
CA ALA A 344 13.97 15.12 5.87
C ALA A 344 14.62 16.51 5.78
N SER A 345 13.80 17.57 5.71
CA SER A 345 14.26 18.97 5.68
C SER A 345 14.33 19.66 7.05
N GLY A 346 13.92 18.97 8.14
CA GLY A 346 14.02 19.47 9.50
C GLY A 346 12.87 20.39 9.95
N ASP A 347 11.73 20.44 9.21
CA ASP A 347 10.55 21.25 9.58
C ASP A 347 9.60 20.48 10.51
N ALA A 348 9.90 20.49 11.82
CA ALA A 348 9.08 19.82 12.84
C ALA A 348 7.64 20.37 12.93
N LEU A 349 7.42 21.64 12.61
CA LEU A 349 6.08 22.25 12.64
C LEU A 349 5.21 21.66 11.51
N GLN A 350 5.75 21.54 10.31
CA GLN A 350 5.03 20.94 9.18
C GLN A 350 4.77 19.45 9.43
N VAL A 351 5.69 18.71 10.05
CA VAL A 351 5.47 17.32 10.47
C VAL A 351 4.22 17.20 11.36
N ARG A 352 4.10 18.05 12.39
CA ARG A 352 2.93 18.07 13.28
C ARG A 352 1.64 18.40 12.53
N ARG A 353 1.68 19.40 11.65
CA ARG A 353 0.51 19.79 10.82
C ARG A 353 0.04 18.65 9.90
N SER A 354 0.97 17.98 9.24
CA SER A 354 0.64 16.84 8.38
C SER A 354 0.08 15.66 9.17
N ASN A 355 0.62 15.34 10.36
CA ASN A 355 0.06 14.30 11.21
C ASN A 355 -1.39 14.61 11.62
N ALA A 356 -1.70 15.85 11.98
CA ALA A 356 -3.07 16.26 12.31
C ALA A 356 -4.02 16.11 11.11
N ARG A 357 -3.58 16.48 9.90
CA ARG A 357 -4.39 16.31 8.67
C ARG A 357 -4.58 14.85 8.29
N ILE A 358 -3.55 14.01 8.44
CA ILE A 358 -3.66 12.56 8.23
C ILE A 358 -4.72 11.98 9.16
N ALA A 359 -4.71 12.36 10.44
CA ALA A 359 -5.72 11.93 11.41
C ALA A 359 -7.13 12.37 11.01
N ALA A 360 -7.30 13.63 10.58
CA ALA A 360 -8.58 14.17 10.13
C ALA A 360 -9.12 13.45 8.88
N TYR A 361 -8.26 13.20 7.88
CA TYR A 361 -8.67 12.45 6.69
C TYR A 361 -9.06 11.01 7.00
N LYS A 362 -8.32 10.33 7.89
CA LYS A 362 -8.66 8.97 8.32
C LYS A 362 -9.99 8.92 9.09
N ALA A 363 -10.22 9.86 9.98
CA ALA A 363 -11.49 9.96 10.72
C ALA A 363 -12.68 10.16 9.75
N LYS A 364 -12.53 11.04 8.75
CA LYS A 364 -13.56 11.25 7.74
C LYS A 364 -13.77 10.04 6.83
N TYR A 365 -12.70 9.32 6.50
CA TYR A 365 -12.77 8.07 5.74
C TYR A 365 -13.56 7.00 6.50
N GLU A 366 -13.28 6.85 7.79
CA GLU A 366 -13.98 5.91 8.68
C GLU A 366 -15.47 6.30 8.83
N GLU A 367 -15.76 7.58 8.99
CA GLU A 367 -17.13 8.11 9.05
C GLU A 367 -17.93 7.74 7.79
N ILE A 368 -17.39 8.01 6.60
CA ILE A 368 -18.03 7.68 5.32
C ILE A 368 -18.25 6.16 5.23
N SER A 369 -17.23 5.36 5.58
CA SER A 369 -17.34 3.90 5.59
C SER A 369 -18.48 3.39 6.51
N LYS A 370 -18.64 3.99 7.70
CA LYS A 370 -19.73 3.65 8.64
C LYS A 370 -21.11 4.01 8.08
N ILE A 371 -21.25 5.18 7.47
CA ILE A 371 -22.52 5.65 6.89
C ILE A 371 -22.94 4.77 5.70
N THR A 372 -22.00 4.44 4.83
CA THR A 372 -22.28 3.80 3.53
C THR A 372 -22.13 2.29 3.54
N ALA A 373 -21.53 1.72 4.59
CA ALA A 373 -21.08 0.33 4.66
C ALA A 373 -20.08 -0.07 3.53
N ILE A 374 -19.45 0.93 2.85
CA ILE A 374 -18.37 0.66 1.92
C ILE A 374 -17.15 0.19 2.71
N PRO A 375 -16.57 -0.99 2.38
CA PRO A 375 -15.42 -1.51 3.09
C PRO A 375 -14.21 -0.55 3.00
N GLN A 376 -13.46 -0.44 4.09
CA GLN A 376 -12.23 0.33 4.11
C GLN A 376 -11.09 -0.41 3.41
N ASP A 377 -10.37 0.27 2.54
CA ASP A 377 -9.12 -0.24 1.94
C ASP A 377 -7.92 0.61 2.40
N THR A 378 -7.42 0.28 3.59
CA THR A 378 -6.31 1.02 4.21
C THR A 378 -4.97 0.84 3.48
N ARG A 379 -4.83 -0.19 2.63
CA ARG A 379 -3.62 -0.44 1.81
C ARG A 379 -3.36 0.71 0.85
N ARG A 380 -4.41 1.33 0.31
CA ARG A 380 -4.33 2.51 -0.57
C ARG A 380 -3.82 3.77 0.12
N MET A 381 -3.82 3.78 1.46
CA MET A 381 -3.22 4.84 2.26
C MET A 381 -1.78 4.50 2.68
N ALA A 382 -1.35 3.23 2.51
CA ALA A 382 -0.02 2.79 2.92
C ALA A 382 1.05 3.38 1.98
N VAL A 383 2.11 3.90 2.59
CA VAL A 383 3.36 4.25 1.89
C VAL A 383 4.39 3.23 2.37
N THR A 384 4.76 2.30 1.50
CA THR A 384 5.74 1.27 1.83
C THR A 384 7.12 1.91 1.82
N ARG A 385 7.68 2.20 2.98
CA ARG A 385 9.07 2.67 3.07
C ARG A 385 10.00 1.54 2.63
N GLY A 386 10.69 1.74 1.51
CA GLY A 386 11.65 0.78 0.99
C GLY A 386 12.88 0.66 1.89
N LYS A 387 12.81 -0.27 2.86
CA LYS A 387 13.98 -1.03 3.26
C LYS A 387 13.80 -2.41 2.64
N ASN A 388 14.55 -2.66 1.57
CA ASN A 388 14.57 -3.93 0.83
C ASN A 388 13.24 -4.37 0.17
N SER A 389 12.77 -3.64 -0.82
CA SER A 389 11.79 -4.15 -1.80
C SER A 389 12.28 -5.41 -2.55
N GLY A 390 13.52 -5.85 -2.30
CA GLY A 390 14.08 -7.10 -2.81
C GLY A 390 13.74 -8.36 -2.01
N ASN A 391 13.29 -8.25 -0.74
CA ASN A 391 13.10 -9.43 0.12
C ASN A 391 11.63 -9.76 0.47
N VAL A 392 10.65 -8.97 0.02
CA VAL A 392 9.24 -9.22 0.37
C VAL A 392 8.59 -10.31 -0.50
N LEU A 393 9.23 -10.69 -1.62
CA LEU A 393 8.61 -11.56 -2.63
C LEU A 393 9.44 -12.81 -3.02
N GLN A 394 10.54 -13.12 -2.33
CA GLN A 394 11.35 -14.31 -2.62
C GLN A 394 10.97 -15.55 -1.78
N SER A 395 9.71 -15.82 -1.52
CA SER A 395 9.34 -17.12 -0.98
C SER A 395 7.94 -17.55 -1.39
N GLY A 396 7.87 -18.40 -2.39
CA GLY A 396 6.62 -19.07 -2.66
C GLY A 396 6.63 -19.95 -3.89
N GLY A 397 7.34 -21.06 -3.86
CA GLY A 397 6.92 -22.27 -4.56
C GLY A 397 6.25 -23.15 -3.50
N GLY A 398 4.95 -23.41 -3.62
CA GLY A 398 4.26 -24.37 -2.75
C GLY A 398 2.92 -23.81 -2.26
N SER A 399 1.86 -24.53 -2.59
CA SER A 399 0.53 -24.46 -2.01
C SER A 399 0.63 -24.47 -0.47
N GLY A 400 0.44 -23.33 0.17
CA GLY A 400 0.50 -23.20 1.63
C GLY A 400 0.34 -21.74 2.01
N ILE A 401 -0.45 -21.49 3.03
CA ILE A 401 -0.61 -20.25 3.77
C ILE A 401 0.66 -19.41 3.67
N ILE A 402 0.56 -18.16 3.17
CA ILE A 402 1.67 -17.21 3.11
C ILE A 402 2.15 -17.01 4.56
N LYS A 403 3.19 -17.75 4.96
CA LYS A 403 3.97 -17.39 6.14
C LYS A 403 4.73 -16.14 5.74
N THR A 404 4.22 -14.98 6.15
CA THR A 404 4.99 -13.74 6.13
C THR A 404 6.29 -14.02 6.88
N LYS A 405 7.40 -14.06 6.16
CA LYS A 405 8.72 -14.19 6.78
C LYS A 405 8.85 -12.97 7.68
N LYS A 406 8.95 -13.21 9.01
CA LYS A 406 9.16 -12.17 10.02
C LYS A 406 10.26 -11.24 9.51
N ILE A 407 9.91 -9.99 9.20
CA ILE A 407 10.92 -8.94 9.02
C ILE A 407 11.42 -8.69 10.44
N SER A 408 12.57 -9.26 10.77
CA SER A 408 13.26 -8.92 12.00
C SER A 408 13.68 -7.46 11.90
N ASN A 409 12.94 -6.57 12.52
CA ASN A 409 13.45 -5.25 12.86
C ASN A 409 14.72 -5.45 13.66
N VAL A 410 15.86 -4.99 13.13
CA VAL A 410 17.19 -5.07 13.73
C VAL A 410 17.25 -6.06 14.91
N SER A 411 17.04 -7.33 14.59
CA SER A 411 16.99 -8.38 15.59
C SER A 411 18.41 -8.56 16.10
N THR A 412 18.60 -8.37 17.39
CA THR A 412 19.84 -8.76 18.08
C THR A 412 20.08 -10.26 18.05
N GLY A 413 19.17 -10.99 17.40
CA GLY A 413 19.16 -12.46 17.34
C GLY A 413 18.36 -13.07 18.50
N GLY A 414 18.13 -14.36 18.41
CA GLY A 414 17.33 -15.13 19.36
C GLY A 414 15.94 -15.44 18.81
N LYS A 415 15.53 -16.70 19.00
CA LYS A 415 14.17 -17.12 18.66
C LYS A 415 13.22 -16.72 19.79
N ARG A 416 12.02 -16.35 19.43
CA ARG A 416 10.89 -16.15 20.35
C ARG A 416 9.87 -17.29 20.15
N ASN A 417 8.82 -17.33 20.99
CA ASN A 417 7.80 -18.36 20.90
C ASN A 417 7.08 -18.32 19.54
N GLU A 418 6.88 -19.49 18.96
CA GLU A 418 6.13 -19.67 17.70
C GLU A 418 4.85 -20.51 17.89
N LYS A 419 4.64 -21.07 19.11
CA LYS A 419 3.47 -21.88 19.44
C LYS A 419 2.26 -20.98 19.71
N PRO A 420 1.05 -21.39 19.30
CA PRO A 420 -0.18 -20.69 19.65
C PRO A 420 -0.29 -20.43 21.15
N LEU A 421 -0.84 -19.28 21.51
CA LEU A 421 -1.09 -18.93 22.91
C LEU A 421 -2.38 -19.55 23.40
N THR A 422 -2.44 -19.91 24.68
CA THR A 422 -3.68 -20.32 25.33
C THR A 422 -4.59 -19.10 25.55
N GLU A 423 -5.89 -19.32 25.70
CA GLU A 423 -6.86 -18.25 26.01
C GLU A 423 -6.48 -17.46 27.27
N SER A 424 -5.97 -18.16 28.29
CA SER A 424 -5.48 -17.51 29.53
C SER A 424 -4.31 -16.58 29.27
N GLN A 425 -3.35 -17.00 28.46
CA GLN A 425 -2.20 -16.18 28.06
C GLN A 425 -2.62 -14.96 27.23
N ILE A 426 -3.54 -15.16 26.31
CA ILE A 426 -4.10 -14.05 25.50
C ILE A 426 -4.77 -13.02 26.42
N LYS A 427 -5.62 -13.49 27.34
CA LYS A 427 -6.33 -12.63 28.29
C LYS A 427 -5.37 -11.87 29.22
N GLU A 428 -4.35 -12.53 29.75
CA GLU A 428 -3.31 -11.91 30.59
C GLU A 428 -2.60 -10.77 29.85
N ASN A 429 -2.18 -11.02 28.62
CA ASN A 429 -1.47 -10.04 27.82
C ASN A 429 -2.34 -8.82 27.47
N ILE A 430 -3.61 -9.05 27.16
CA ILE A 430 -4.57 -7.97 26.90
C ILE A 430 -4.80 -7.14 28.16
N GLN A 431 -5.03 -7.77 29.31
CA GLN A 431 -5.22 -7.08 30.59
C GLN A 431 -3.99 -6.24 30.98
N TYR A 432 -2.79 -6.76 30.74
CA TYR A 432 -1.59 -5.99 31.01
C TYR A 432 -1.43 -4.80 30.04
N ALA A 433 -1.78 -4.95 28.77
CA ALA A 433 -1.78 -3.85 27.82
C ALA A 433 -2.80 -2.75 28.19
N GLU A 434 -4.00 -3.14 28.62
CA GLU A 434 -5.02 -2.20 29.14
C GLU A 434 -4.52 -1.45 30.38
N LYS A 435 -3.86 -2.15 31.30
CA LYS A 435 -3.23 -1.54 32.49
C LYS A 435 -2.16 -0.51 32.13
N LEU A 436 -1.46 -0.69 31.02
CA LEU A 436 -0.49 0.28 30.49
C LEU A 436 -1.14 1.46 29.73
N GLY A 437 -2.47 1.49 29.66
CA GLY A 437 -3.23 2.59 29.02
C GLY A 437 -3.52 2.36 27.54
N MET A 438 -3.47 1.11 27.06
CA MET A 438 -3.91 0.78 25.70
C MET A 438 -5.40 0.50 25.68
N PRO A 439 -6.25 1.25 24.94
CA PRO A 439 -7.67 0.97 24.83
C PRO A 439 -7.97 -0.43 24.29
N ARG A 440 -8.94 -1.14 24.86
CA ARG A 440 -9.25 -2.54 24.49
C ARG A 440 -9.55 -2.72 23.01
N GLU A 441 -10.28 -1.79 22.41
CA GLU A 441 -10.64 -1.78 21.00
C GLU A 441 -9.43 -1.60 20.05
N ARG A 442 -8.28 -1.18 20.58
CA ARG A 442 -7.02 -0.98 19.85
C ARG A 442 -6.02 -2.11 20.04
N ILE A 443 -6.43 -3.21 20.68
CA ILE A 443 -5.61 -4.41 20.84
C ILE A 443 -6.12 -5.51 19.92
N ARG A 444 -5.21 -6.12 19.17
CA ARG A 444 -5.50 -7.27 18.30
C ARG A 444 -4.54 -8.41 18.63
N TYR A 445 -5.08 -9.61 18.75
CA TYR A 445 -4.31 -10.85 18.83
C TYR A 445 -4.43 -11.63 17.54
N GLY A 446 -3.35 -12.29 17.12
CA GLY A 446 -3.36 -13.23 15.99
C GLY A 446 -2.02 -13.95 15.83
N GLU A 447 -2.06 -15.24 15.55
CA GLU A 447 -0.86 -16.07 15.38
C GLU A 447 0.06 -15.61 14.24
N HIS A 448 -0.51 -14.89 13.28
CA HIS A 448 0.20 -14.31 12.13
C HIS A 448 0.77 -12.92 12.40
N TYR A 449 0.51 -12.32 13.56
CA TYR A 449 1.10 -11.05 13.95
C TYR A 449 2.47 -11.24 14.58
N ASN A 450 3.31 -10.22 14.43
CA ASN A 450 4.41 -9.98 15.36
C ASN A 450 3.91 -9.02 16.44
N THR A 451 4.36 -9.22 17.67
CA THR A 451 4.08 -8.28 18.76
C THR A 451 4.72 -6.95 18.41
N SER A 452 3.91 -5.93 18.20
CA SER A 452 4.36 -4.63 17.71
C SER A 452 3.30 -3.54 17.93
N TYR A 453 3.76 -2.31 18.10
CA TYR A 453 2.92 -1.13 18.08
C TYR A 453 2.83 -0.53 16.68
N GLY A 454 1.62 -0.42 16.17
CA GLY A 454 1.32 0.24 14.89
C GLY A 454 0.91 1.69 15.11
N SER A 455 1.87 2.62 14.96
CA SER A 455 1.64 4.06 15.16
C SER A 455 0.62 4.67 14.19
N GLU A 456 0.40 4.03 13.03
CA GLU A 456 -0.55 4.52 12.03
C GLU A 456 -2.01 4.50 12.51
N PHE A 457 -2.35 3.50 13.35
CA PHE A 457 -3.71 3.29 13.85
C PHE A 457 -3.79 3.38 15.38
N ASP A 458 -2.68 3.70 16.05
CA ASP A 458 -2.54 3.59 17.49
C ASP A 458 -2.99 2.19 17.98
N MET A 459 -2.49 1.13 17.31
CA MET A 459 -2.89 -0.26 17.55
C MET A 459 -1.75 -1.08 18.13
N LEU A 460 -2.07 -1.90 19.11
CA LEU A 460 -1.18 -2.96 19.58
C LEU A 460 -1.56 -4.29 18.91
N TYR A 461 -0.60 -4.88 18.24
CA TYR A 461 -0.69 -6.23 17.71
C TYR A 461 0.07 -7.17 18.64
N ILE A 462 -0.56 -8.24 19.08
CA ILE A 462 0.03 -9.26 19.94
C ILE A 462 0.14 -10.54 19.12
N GLY A 463 1.36 -11.03 18.92
CA GLY A 463 1.64 -12.29 18.25
C GLY A 463 2.01 -13.39 19.23
N THR A 464 2.30 -14.59 18.70
CA THR A 464 2.82 -15.71 19.50
C THR A 464 4.17 -15.37 20.11
N ASP A 465 4.93 -14.49 19.45
CA ASP A 465 6.26 -14.01 19.84
C ASP A 465 6.28 -13.04 21.02
N VAL A 466 5.13 -12.72 21.61
CA VAL A 466 5.06 -11.95 22.87
C VAL A 466 5.76 -12.68 24.02
N TYR A 467 5.82 -14.01 23.98
CA TYR A 467 6.58 -14.82 24.93
C TYR A 467 8.00 -15.14 24.44
N PRO A 468 8.96 -15.39 25.34
CA PRO A 468 10.25 -15.96 24.97
C PRO A 468 10.08 -17.38 24.43
N SER A 469 11.08 -17.88 23.70
CA SER A 469 11.12 -19.29 23.25
C SER A 469 11.36 -20.22 24.44
N ASP A 470 10.86 -21.46 24.34
CA ASP A 470 11.14 -22.55 25.32
C ASP A 470 12.62 -22.82 25.48
N THR A 471 13.42 -22.55 24.43
CA THR A 471 14.88 -22.72 24.50
C THR A 471 15.54 -21.43 24.98
N ARG A 472 16.39 -21.53 26.01
CA ARG A 472 17.08 -20.35 26.56
C ARG A 472 17.96 -19.67 25.51
N SER A 473 17.57 -18.49 25.09
CA SER A 473 18.32 -17.69 24.13
C SER A 473 19.60 -17.10 24.73
N LYS A 474 20.67 -17.04 23.93
CA LYS A 474 21.91 -16.31 24.26
C LYS A 474 21.70 -14.79 24.22
N PHE A 475 20.74 -14.33 23.41
CA PHE A 475 20.44 -12.93 23.18
C PHE A 475 19.33 -12.43 24.10
N ALA A 476 19.44 -11.20 24.56
CA ALA A 476 18.48 -10.59 25.48
C ALA A 476 17.06 -10.51 24.86
N ASN A 477 16.94 -10.13 23.60
CA ASN A 477 15.66 -10.07 22.90
C ASN A 477 14.87 -11.40 22.99
N GLY A 478 15.52 -12.53 22.82
CA GLY A 478 14.89 -13.85 22.93
C GLY A 478 14.47 -14.24 24.36
N ARG A 479 14.82 -13.44 25.38
CA ARG A 479 14.51 -13.65 26.79
C ARG A 479 13.56 -12.60 27.38
N VAL A 480 13.19 -11.57 26.63
CA VAL A 480 12.21 -10.57 27.07
C VAL A 480 10.90 -11.27 27.40
N SER A 481 10.36 -11.06 28.58
CA SER A 481 9.07 -11.63 29.01
C SER A 481 7.89 -11.06 28.21
N ASN A 482 6.71 -11.66 28.33
CA ASN A 482 5.49 -11.14 27.73
C ASN A 482 5.17 -9.71 28.22
N LYS A 483 5.28 -9.46 29.52
CA LYS A 483 5.10 -8.11 30.09
C LYS A 483 6.17 -7.14 29.55
N GLY A 484 7.42 -7.57 29.47
CA GLY A 484 8.50 -6.77 28.90
C GLY A 484 8.27 -6.43 27.43
N ALA A 485 7.79 -7.37 26.61
CA ALA A 485 7.47 -7.14 25.21
C ALA A 485 6.32 -6.14 25.04
N ILE A 486 5.22 -6.30 25.79
CA ILE A 486 4.08 -5.36 25.76
C ILE A 486 4.49 -3.97 26.26
N ALA A 487 5.30 -3.90 27.32
CA ALA A 487 5.81 -2.63 27.83
C ALA A 487 6.73 -1.93 26.81
N HIS A 488 7.54 -2.69 26.08
CA HIS A 488 8.37 -2.15 24.98
C HIS A 488 7.52 -1.47 23.91
N GLU A 489 6.40 -2.06 23.53
CA GLU A 489 5.51 -1.51 22.52
C GLU A 489 4.68 -0.31 23.03
N ILE A 490 4.19 -0.35 24.29
CA ILE A 490 3.30 0.69 24.82
C ILE A 490 4.11 1.83 25.45
N ILE A 491 4.94 1.54 26.45
CA ILE A 491 5.73 2.56 27.17
C ILE A 491 6.92 3.04 26.32
N GLY A 492 7.49 2.13 25.52
CA GLY A 492 8.57 2.45 24.61
C GLY A 492 8.08 3.22 23.39
N HIS A 493 7.45 2.51 22.45
CA HIS A 493 7.08 3.07 21.14
C HIS A 493 5.85 3.98 21.19
N ARG A 494 4.72 3.52 21.77
CA ARG A 494 3.47 4.29 21.76
C ARG A 494 3.59 5.62 22.50
N GLU A 495 4.07 5.62 23.75
CA GLU A 495 4.22 6.87 24.51
C GLU A 495 5.21 7.82 23.83
N ALA A 496 6.33 7.31 23.33
CA ALA A 496 7.28 8.12 22.58
C ALA A 496 6.65 8.70 21.31
N PHE A 497 5.83 7.92 20.60
CA PHE A 497 5.11 8.39 19.42
C PHE A 497 4.11 9.50 19.78
N LEU A 498 3.27 9.30 20.82
CA LEU A 498 2.27 10.28 21.24
C LEU A 498 2.89 11.60 21.71
N LYS A 499 4.07 11.54 22.32
CA LYS A 499 4.82 12.72 22.78
C LYS A 499 5.73 13.33 21.72
N GLY A 500 5.83 12.77 20.54
CA GLY A 500 6.73 13.23 19.48
C GLY A 500 8.22 12.95 19.75
N TRP A 501 8.51 11.98 20.63
CA TRP A 501 9.85 11.56 21.03
C TRP A 501 10.39 10.38 20.23
N GLN A 502 9.66 9.90 19.25
CA GLN A 502 10.09 8.81 18.39
C GLN A 502 11.40 9.17 17.68
N GLN A 503 12.39 8.27 17.71
CA GLN A 503 13.66 8.49 17.04
C GLN A 503 13.53 8.30 15.52
N ALA A 504 14.27 9.11 14.76
CA ALA A 504 14.32 8.96 13.30
C ALA A 504 15.14 7.72 12.87
N ASP A 505 16.16 7.38 13.66
CA ASP A 505 16.93 6.15 13.51
C ASP A 505 16.21 5.00 14.19
N SER A 506 15.93 3.92 13.45
CA SER A 506 15.17 2.77 13.96
C SER A 506 15.89 2.02 15.07
N VAL A 507 17.24 2.02 15.09
CA VAL A 507 18.02 1.38 16.15
C VAL A 507 17.96 2.20 17.42
N LEU A 508 18.08 3.52 17.32
CA LEU A 508 17.93 4.42 18.46
C LEU A 508 16.50 4.37 19.03
N ASP A 509 15.48 4.23 18.17
CA ASP A 509 14.08 4.09 18.59
C ASP A 509 13.86 2.79 19.39
N GLU A 510 14.42 1.68 18.93
CA GLU A 510 14.39 0.40 19.63
C GLU A 510 15.17 0.42 20.96
N ILE A 511 16.35 1.06 20.98
CA ILE A 511 17.15 1.26 22.20
C ILE A 511 16.37 2.09 23.20
N GLN A 512 15.82 3.21 22.76
CA GLN A 512 14.98 4.10 23.57
C GLN A 512 13.79 3.34 24.15
N SER A 513 13.09 2.56 23.34
CA SER A 513 11.91 1.82 23.74
C SER A 513 12.20 0.76 24.78
N SER A 514 13.29 0.01 24.63
CA SER A 514 13.73 -0.96 25.65
C SER A 514 14.12 -0.28 26.97
N ILE A 515 14.80 0.87 26.93
CA ILE A 515 15.19 1.61 28.13
C ILE A 515 13.95 2.22 28.81
N ARG A 516 13.03 2.83 28.04
CA ARG A 516 11.79 3.40 28.57
C ARG A 516 10.93 2.32 29.25
N ALA A 517 10.74 1.18 28.58
CA ALA A 517 10.01 0.05 29.18
C ALA A 517 10.65 -0.41 30.49
N ALA A 518 11.98 -0.56 30.51
CA ALA A 518 12.69 -0.95 31.73
C ALA A 518 12.52 0.05 32.89
N ARG A 519 12.49 1.35 32.60
CA ARG A 519 12.42 2.42 33.62
C ARG A 519 11.01 2.64 34.12
N PHE A 520 10.03 2.68 33.23
CA PHE A 520 8.73 3.27 33.53
C PHE A 520 7.57 2.28 33.53
N ALA A 521 7.74 1.05 33.02
CA ALA A 521 6.66 0.08 33.06
C ALA A 521 6.41 -0.42 34.49
N PRO A 522 5.14 -0.41 34.95
CA PRO A 522 4.78 -1.02 36.23
C PRO A 522 4.87 -2.55 36.15
N ASP A 523 4.92 -3.19 37.31
CA ASP A 523 4.84 -4.65 37.49
C ASP A 523 5.90 -5.48 36.77
N LEU A 524 6.97 -4.88 36.34
CA LEU A 524 8.16 -5.62 35.90
C LEU A 524 9.09 -5.90 37.08
N THR A 525 9.53 -7.14 37.18
CA THR A 525 10.57 -7.55 38.14
C THR A 525 11.93 -6.97 37.75
N ASP A 526 12.86 -6.89 38.69
CA ASP A 526 14.22 -6.43 38.42
C ASP A 526 14.92 -7.27 37.33
N SER A 527 14.65 -8.57 37.27
CA SER A 527 15.14 -9.45 36.23
C SER A 527 14.62 -9.09 34.83
N GLU A 528 13.33 -8.77 34.71
CA GLU A 528 12.72 -8.36 33.44
C GLU A 528 13.25 -6.99 32.98
N ARG A 529 13.40 -6.04 33.91
CA ARG A 529 14.04 -4.74 33.65
C ARG A 529 15.48 -4.90 33.17
N TYR A 530 16.25 -5.77 33.82
CA TYR A 530 17.61 -6.06 33.43
C TYR A 530 17.69 -6.65 32.00
N VAL A 531 16.77 -7.55 31.65
CA VAL A 531 16.72 -8.12 30.29
C VAL A 531 16.43 -7.07 29.24
N LEU A 532 15.52 -6.12 29.49
CA LEU A 532 15.23 -4.99 28.60
C LEU A 532 16.44 -4.04 28.43
N LEU A 533 17.12 -3.70 29.54
CA LEU A 533 18.34 -2.88 29.48
C LEU A 533 19.47 -3.58 28.72
N ARG A 534 19.57 -4.89 28.87
CA ARG A 534 20.52 -5.70 28.13
C ARG A 534 20.18 -5.81 26.65
N ASP A 535 18.90 -5.86 26.29
CA ASP A 535 18.43 -5.78 24.90
C ASP A 535 18.84 -4.44 24.25
N ALA A 536 18.64 -3.33 24.96
CA ALA A 536 19.11 -2.02 24.50
C ALA A 536 20.63 -1.99 24.27
N ALA A 537 21.42 -2.57 25.19
CA ALA A 537 22.87 -2.63 25.06
C ALA A 537 23.33 -3.52 23.89
N GLU A 538 22.69 -4.66 23.68
CA GLU A 538 22.99 -5.57 22.57
C GLU A 538 22.63 -4.95 21.23
N ARG A 539 21.50 -4.19 21.14
CA ARG A 539 21.10 -3.42 19.95
C ARG A 539 22.12 -2.33 19.63
N ALA A 540 22.53 -1.54 20.63
CA ALA A 540 23.55 -0.51 20.47
C ALA A 540 24.87 -1.12 19.95
N LYS A 541 25.35 -2.18 20.58
CA LYS A 541 26.57 -2.88 20.17
C LYS A 541 26.47 -3.42 18.74
N GLY A 542 25.34 -4.04 18.38
CA GLY A 542 25.11 -4.60 17.05
C GLY A 542 25.11 -3.55 15.94
N ALA A 543 24.73 -2.31 16.27
CA ALA A 543 24.76 -1.16 15.37
C ALA A 543 26.05 -0.33 15.40
N GLY A 544 27.03 -0.73 16.21
CA GLY A 544 28.29 0.00 16.36
C GLY A 544 28.22 1.22 17.28
N TYR A 545 27.11 1.39 18.03
CA TYR A 545 26.97 2.49 18.99
C TYR A 545 27.54 2.10 20.36
N LYS A 546 28.14 3.07 21.05
CA LYS A 546 28.37 2.99 22.50
C LYS A 546 27.21 3.69 23.19
N LEU A 547 26.51 3.03 24.10
CA LEU A 547 25.31 3.56 24.78
C LEU A 547 25.55 4.96 25.38
N LYS A 548 26.73 5.18 25.99
CA LYS A 548 27.12 6.49 26.56
C LYS A 548 27.13 7.63 25.53
N ASP A 549 27.43 7.32 24.27
CA ASP A 549 27.57 8.32 23.21
C ASP A 549 26.21 8.73 22.62
N VAL A 550 25.22 7.86 22.74
CA VAL A 550 23.85 8.09 22.21
C VAL A 550 22.83 8.41 23.31
N GLN A 551 23.18 8.26 24.58
CA GLN A 551 22.26 8.43 25.70
C GLN A 551 21.62 9.83 25.74
N SER A 552 22.37 10.87 25.40
CA SER A 552 21.86 12.26 25.34
C SER A 552 20.88 12.51 24.20
N MET A 553 20.82 11.61 23.21
CA MET A 553 19.89 11.68 22.08
C MET A 553 18.55 11.02 22.37
N LEU A 554 18.47 10.23 23.45
CA LEU A 554 17.31 9.41 23.78
C LEU A 554 16.40 10.13 24.79
N ASN A 555 15.09 10.09 24.56
CA ASN A 555 14.08 10.63 25.48
C ASN A 555 13.72 9.58 26.55
N ILE A 556 14.62 9.39 27.50
CA ILE A 556 14.57 8.34 28.52
C ILE A 556 14.58 8.85 29.96
N SER A 557 14.61 10.18 30.18
CA SER A 557 14.68 10.80 31.52
C SER A 557 13.33 10.90 32.19
N GLU A 558 12.25 10.94 31.44
CA GLU A 558 10.87 11.09 31.93
C GLU A 558 9.88 10.22 31.16
N ARG A 559 8.76 9.92 31.84
CA ARG A 559 7.65 9.14 31.25
C ARG A 559 6.73 9.99 30.39
#